data_bf69a85a6e16ed689aa1a78948542a54
#
_entry.id   bf69a85a6e16ed689aa1a78948542a54
#
_cell.length_a   1.000
_cell.length_b   1.000
_cell.length_c   1.000
_cell.angle_alpha   90.00
_cell.angle_beta   90.00
_cell.angle_gamma   90.00
#
_symmetry.space_group_name_H-M   'P 1'
#
loop_
_entity.id
_entity.type
_entity.pdbx_description
1 polymer ?
#
loop_
_entity_poly.entity_id
_entity_poly.type
_entity_poly.pdbx_seq_one_letter_code
_entity_poly.pdbx_strand_id
1 'polypeptide(L)'
;RAIEEFSDLGSGFNIAMQDLDIRGAGNLLGAEQSGFIADMGYETYQKILAEAMDELGMETGISTKNVSDSYVEDCSIETDQVAMIPDGYIDIQAEKIRVYKELDSVDKDSGLAQIAARLEDRFGKLPVELERLFDIVRIRHRGEKLGFEKIIIKNGILIAFFITNPMSAYYKSPVFSRILDRVSANSAIFELKQNNSKLRIISRKIDSLEKAYEVLGKLL
;
A
#
# COMPACT_ATOMS: atom_id res chain seq x y z
N ARG A 1 -30.75 -14.43 0.75
CA ARG A 1 -30.55 -13.93 -0.63
C ARG A 1 -29.10 -13.61 -0.95
N ALA A 2 -28.35 -12.99 -0.03
CA ALA A 2 -26.91 -12.70 -0.26
C ALA A 2 -26.03 -13.96 -0.29
N ILE A 3 -26.41 -15.02 0.40
CA ILE A 3 -25.66 -16.28 0.49
C ILE A 3 -25.80 -17.12 -0.78
N GLU A 4 -26.89 -17.00 -1.52
CA GLU A 4 -27.11 -17.77 -2.75
C GLU A 4 -26.35 -17.21 -3.98
N GLU A 5 -26.01 -15.93 -3.97
CA GLU A 5 -25.29 -15.27 -5.08
C GLU A 5 -23.78 -15.48 -5.05
N PHE A 6 -23.21 -15.99 -3.95
CA PHE A 6 -21.77 -16.01 -3.71
C PHE A 6 -21.24 -17.39 -3.30
N SER A 7 -21.71 -18.47 -3.95
CA SER A 7 -21.25 -19.83 -3.63
C SER A 7 -19.88 -20.24 -4.20
N ASP A 8 -19.20 -19.38 -4.91
CA ASP A 8 -17.87 -19.65 -5.48
C ASP A 8 -16.71 -19.34 -4.51
N LEU A 9 -15.61 -20.09 -4.66
CA LEU A 9 -14.38 -19.95 -3.88
C LEU A 9 -13.88 -18.49 -3.92
N GLY A 10 -13.93 -17.78 -2.80
CA GLY A 10 -13.64 -16.34 -2.68
C GLY A 10 -14.84 -15.51 -2.21
N SER A 11 -16.00 -16.12 -2.06
CA SER A 11 -17.25 -15.46 -1.65
C SER A 11 -17.25 -14.94 -0.21
N GLY A 12 -16.43 -15.51 0.69
CA GLY A 12 -16.36 -15.08 2.09
C GLY A 12 -16.03 -13.59 2.24
N PHE A 13 -15.15 -13.08 1.40
CA PHE A 13 -14.84 -11.66 1.39
C PHE A 13 -16.02 -10.80 0.92
N ASN A 14 -16.71 -11.21 -0.14
CA ASN A 14 -17.86 -10.47 -0.65
C ASN A 14 -19.02 -10.51 0.35
N ILE A 15 -19.18 -11.62 1.08
CA ILE A 15 -20.15 -11.75 2.18
C ILE A 15 -19.76 -10.83 3.34
N ALA A 16 -18.48 -10.79 3.73
CA ALA A 16 -17.98 -9.91 4.78
C ALA A 16 -18.19 -8.43 4.42
N MET A 17 -17.91 -8.04 3.19
CA MET A 17 -18.09 -6.67 2.72
C MET A 17 -19.57 -6.30 2.61
N GLN A 18 -20.43 -7.23 2.23
CA GLN A 18 -21.88 -7.01 2.17
C GLN A 18 -22.49 -6.97 3.56
N ASP A 19 -21.95 -7.72 4.53
CA ASP A 19 -22.35 -7.64 5.93
C ASP A 19 -21.91 -6.31 6.57
N LEU A 20 -20.72 -5.80 6.23
CA LEU A 20 -20.26 -4.45 6.58
C LEU A 20 -21.17 -3.35 5.98
N ASP A 21 -21.60 -3.52 4.75
CA ASP A 21 -22.51 -2.62 4.05
C ASP A 21 -23.94 -2.65 4.66
N ILE A 22 -24.45 -3.86 5.01
CA ILE A 22 -25.78 -4.08 5.60
C ILE A 22 -25.82 -3.63 7.07
N ARG A 23 -24.77 -3.85 7.84
CA ARG A 23 -24.68 -3.40 9.26
C ARG A 23 -24.38 -1.92 9.38
N GLY A 24 -24.01 -1.26 8.25
CA GLY A 24 -23.53 0.10 8.22
C GLY A 24 -22.20 0.19 8.98
N ALA A 25 -21.15 0.66 8.35
CA ALA A 25 -19.86 0.91 9.00
C ALA A 25 -19.96 1.76 10.30
N GLY A 26 -21.14 2.30 10.59
CA GLY A 26 -21.48 3.05 11.78
C GLY A 26 -21.41 2.25 13.10
N ASN A 27 -21.44 0.91 13.08
CA ASN A 27 -21.35 0.12 14.32
C ASN A 27 -19.93 -0.19 14.76
N LEU A 28 -18.96 -0.20 13.84
CA LEU A 28 -17.54 -0.38 14.16
C LEU A 28 -16.85 0.92 14.61
N LEU A 29 -17.40 2.09 14.25
CA LEU A 29 -16.76 3.40 14.48
C LEU A 29 -17.65 4.42 15.24
N GLY A 30 -18.81 4.00 15.77
CA GLY A 30 -19.74 4.88 16.49
C GLY A 30 -20.73 5.62 15.56
N ALA A 31 -21.95 5.80 16.03
CA ALA A 31 -23.17 6.17 15.29
C ALA A 31 -23.19 7.53 14.53
N GLU A 32 -22.07 8.20 14.33
CA GLU A 32 -22.05 9.56 13.75
C GLU A 32 -21.32 9.71 12.41
N GLN A 33 -20.90 8.62 11.71
CA GLN A 33 -20.02 8.74 10.56
C GLN A 33 -20.48 8.05 9.28
N SER A 34 -21.69 8.29 8.83
CA SER A 34 -22.15 7.87 7.50
C SER A 34 -21.43 8.57 6.33
N GLY A 35 -20.61 9.60 6.60
CA GLY A 35 -19.76 10.29 5.62
C GLY A 35 -18.32 9.77 5.56
N PHE A 36 -17.90 8.92 6.49
CA PHE A 36 -16.48 8.53 6.65
C PHE A 36 -15.99 7.53 5.58
N ILE A 37 -16.86 6.72 5.02
CA ILE A 37 -16.53 5.75 3.98
C ILE A 37 -16.21 6.45 2.64
N ALA A 38 -16.80 7.62 2.41
CA ALA A 38 -16.60 8.40 1.20
C ALA A 38 -15.14 8.90 1.03
N ASP A 39 -14.48 9.21 2.15
CA ASP A 39 -13.11 9.74 2.17
C ASP A 39 -12.07 8.70 2.62
N MET A 40 -12.40 7.42 2.57
CA MET A 40 -11.52 6.35 3.01
C MET A 40 -10.29 6.23 2.11
N GLY A 41 -9.12 6.54 2.66
CA GLY A 41 -7.82 6.29 2.01
C GLY A 41 -7.45 4.80 2.02
N TYR A 42 -6.48 4.44 1.17
CA TYR A 42 -6.01 3.06 1.00
C TYR A 42 -5.55 2.40 2.31
N GLU A 43 -4.84 3.12 3.18
CA GLU A 43 -4.40 2.61 4.50
C GLU A 43 -5.58 2.25 5.41
N THR A 44 -6.62 3.10 5.43
CA THR A 44 -7.83 2.85 6.22
C THR A 44 -8.60 1.65 5.67
N TYR A 45 -8.67 1.52 4.34
CA TYR A 45 -9.24 0.35 3.68
C TYR A 45 -8.53 -0.94 4.08
N GLN A 46 -7.19 -0.98 4.00
CA GLN A 46 -6.42 -2.17 4.38
C GLN A 46 -6.63 -2.55 5.85
N LYS A 47 -6.66 -1.56 6.74
CA LYS A 47 -6.87 -1.78 8.17
C LYS A 47 -8.25 -2.38 8.46
N ILE A 48 -9.31 -1.80 7.87
CA ILE A 48 -10.68 -2.31 8.02
C ILE A 48 -10.80 -3.71 7.43
N LEU A 49 -10.16 -3.97 6.30
CA LEU A 49 -10.15 -5.29 5.67
C LEU A 49 -9.47 -6.33 6.56
N ALA A 50 -8.30 -6.01 7.11
CA ALA A 50 -7.57 -6.90 8.00
C ALA A 50 -8.38 -7.20 9.28
N GLU A 51 -9.00 -6.21 9.91
CA GLU A 51 -9.85 -6.36 11.07
C GLU A 51 -11.08 -7.24 10.76
N ALA A 52 -11.75 -7.01 9.62
CA ALA A 52 -12.92 -7.81 9.22
C ALA A 52 -12.56 -9.27 8.90
N MET A 53 -11.36 -9.52 8.34
CA MET A 53 -10.89 -10.88 8.07
C MET A 53 -10.51 -11.63 9.34
N ASP A 54 -9.92 -10.94 10.33
CA ASP A 54 -9.58 -11.51 11.64
C ASP A 54 -10.86 -11.89 12.43
N GLU A 55 -11.87 -11.03 12.43
CA GLU A 55 -13.18 -11.31 13.04
C GLU A 55 -13.89 -12.54 12.42
N LEU A 56 -13.70 -12.79 11.14
CA LEU A 56 -14.30 -13.93 10.45
C LEU A 56 -13.51 -15.23 10.61
N GLY A 57 -12.37 -15.21 11.35
CA GLY A 57 -11.50 -16.37 11.50
C GLY A 57 -10.94 -16.89 10.17
N MET A 58 -10.96 -16.05 9.13
CA MET A 58 -10.31 -16.34 7.87
C MET A 58 -8.82 -16.08 8.06
N GLU A 59 -7.98 -17.12 7.91
CA GLU A 59 -6.55 -16.90 7.79
C GLU A 59 -6.35 -15.81 6.74
N THR A 60 -5.61 -14.77 7.12
CA THR A 60 -5.26 -13.70 6.21
C THR A 60 -4.48 -14.31 5.06
N GLY A 61 -5.19 -14.76 4.04
CA GLY A 61 -4.65 -15.14 2.75
C GLY A 61 -4.19 -13.90 1.99
N ILE A 62 -3.58 -12.97 2.72
CA ILE A 62 -2.84 -11.87 2.16
C ILE A 62 -1.61 -12.51 1.53
N SER A 63 -1.79 -12.80 0.24
CA SER A 63 -0.72 -13.06 -0.70
C SER A 63 0.32 -14.07 -0.21
N THR A 64 0.12 -15.36 -0.52
CA THR A 64 1.26 -16.23 -0.80
C THR A 64 2.00 -15.67 -2.01
N LYS A 65 2.59 -14.49 -1.88
CA LYS A 65 3.61 -14.02 -2.80
C LYS A 65 4.73 -15.04 -2.71
N ASN A 66 5.12 -15.59 -3.84
CA ASN A 66 6.25 -16.50 -3.96
C ASN A 66 7.44 -15.96 -3.16
N VAL A 67 7.80 -16.64 -2.09
CA VAL A 67 8.81 -16.27 -1.06
C VAL A 67 10.25 -16.23 -1.63
N SER A 68 10.44 -16.22 -2.95
CA SER A 68 11.77 -16.41 -3.54
C SER A 68 12.64 -15.15 -3.69
N ASP A 69 12.09 -13.91 -3.64
CA ASP A 69 12.88 -12.71 -3.91
C ASP A 69 12.66 -11.51 -2.96
N SER A 70 11.77 -11.60 -1.96
CA SER A 70 11.52 -10.50 -1.02
C SER A 70 11.89 -10.88 0.42
N TYR A 71 12.68 -10.03 1.08
CA TYR A 71 13.02 -10.16 2.49
C TYR A 71 11.93 -9.62 3.44
N VAL A 72 10.95 -8.92 2.88
CA VAL A 72 9.83 -8.28 3.58
C VAL A 72 8.54 -8.72 2.89
N GLU A 73 7.55 -9.16 3.67
CA GLU A 73 6.26 -9.60 3.15
C GLU A 73 5.43 -8.43 2.62
N ASP A 74 5.51 -7.28 3.32
CA ASP A 74 4.82 -6.04 2.94
C ASP A 74 5.63 -4.83 3.40
N CYS A 75 5.51 -3.72 2.67
CA CYS A 75 6.11 -2.43 2.99
C CYS A 75 5.00 -1.39 3.24
N SER A 76 4.79 -1.03 4.51
CA SER A 76 3.81 0.00 4.89
C SER A 76 4.22 1.38 4.39
N ILE A 77 3.31 2.11 3.75
CA ILE A 77 3.54 3.46 3.25
C ILE A 77 2.68 4.46 4.00
N GLU A 78 3.29 5.46 4.63
CA GLU A 78 2.60 6.60 5.24
C GLU A 78 2.90 7.90 4.48
N THR A 79 1.88 8.68 4.17
CA THR A 79 2.03 9.97 3.48
C THR A 79 1.07 11.01 4.02
N ASP A 80 1.39 12.30 3.84
CA ASP A 80 0.49 13.44 4.05
C ASP A 80 -0.26 13.83 2.77
N GLN A 81 0.00 13.17 1.65
CA GLN A 81 -0.68 13.44 0.40
C GLN A 81 -1.95 12.58 0.29
N VAL A 82 -3.06 13.21 -0.10
CA VAL A 82 -4.32 12.50 -0.33
C VAL A 82 -4.17 11.56 -1.52
N ALA A 83 -4.35 10.25 -1.26
CA ALA A 83 -4.26 9.19 -2.25
C ALA A 83 -5.43 8.22 -2.07
N MET A 84 -6.46 8.36 -2.90
CA MET A 84 -7.71 7.61 -2.80
C MET A 84 -8.46 7.60 -4.14
N ILE A 85 -9.53 6.85 -4.22
CA ILE A 85 -10.48 6.89 -5.34
C ILE A 85 -11.59 7.87 -4.97
N PRO A 86 -11.66 9.08 -5.58
CA PRO A 86 -12.71 10.06 -5.28
C PRO A 86 -14.12 9.56 -5.64
N ASP A 87 -15.14 9.95 -4.87
CA ASP A 87 -16.54 9.63 -5.17
C ASP A 87 -17.01 10.21 -6.50
N GLY A 88 -16.48 11.37 -6.89
CA GLY A 88 -16.77 11.96 -8.18
C GLY A 88 -16.19 11.19 -9.39
N TYR A 89 -15.29 10.22 -9.14
CA TYR A 89 -14.72 9.37 -10.18
C TYR A 89 -15.36 7.98 -10.21
N ILE A 90 -15.48 7.32 -9.07
CA ILE A 90 -16.24 6.07 -8.89
C ILE A 90 -17.16 6.28 -7.70
N ASP A 91 -18.49 6.30 -7.92
CA ASP A 91 -19.51 6.52 -6.91
C ASP A 91 -19.97 5.22 -6.23
N ILE A 92 -19.76 4.07 -6.87
CA ILE A 92 -20.19 2.76 -6.38
C ILE A 92 -19.13 2.19 -5.44
N GLN A 93 -19.45 2.03 -4.14
CA GLN A 93 -18.52 1.53 -3.12
C GLN A 93 -17.96 0.14 -3.46
N ALA A 94 -18.81 -0.79 -3.91
CA ALA A 94 -18.36 -2.13 -4.31
C ALA A 94 -17.32 -2.09 -5.45
N GLU A 95 -17.45 -1.14 -6.36
CA GLU A 95 -16.48 -0.95 -7.45
C GLU A 95 -15.16 -0.39 -6.92
N LYS A 96 -15.19 0.61 -6.01
CA LYS A 96 -13.99 1.13 -5.34
C LYS A 96 -13.21 0.02 -4.65
N ILE A 97 -13.89 -0.80 -3.85
CA ILE A 97 -13.30 -1.92 -3.14
C ILE A 97 -12.65 -2.90 -4.11
N ARG A 98 -13.30 -3.20 -5.24
CA ARG A 98 -12.74 -4.06 -6.28
C ARG A 98 -11.44 -3.48 -6.84
N VAL A 99 -11.38 -2.18 -7.12
CA VAL A 99 -10.18 -1.51 -7.61
C VAL A 99 -9.08 -1.52 -6.56
N TYR A 100 -9.37 -1.26 -5.29
CA TYR A 100 -8.38 -1.38 -4.20
C TYR A 100 -7.79 -2.79 -4.09
N LYS A 101 -8.63 -3.83 -4.17
CA LYS A 101 -8.17 -5.24 -4.19
C LYS A 101 -7.26 -5.54 -5.38
N GLU A 102 -7.64 -5.08 -6.55
CA GLU A 102 -6.82 -5.26 -7.74
C GLU A 102 -5.46 -4.58 -7.59
N LEU A 103 -5.43 -3.34 -7.07
CA LEU A 103 -4.20 -2.61 -6.81
C LEU A 103 -3.31 -3.32 -5.78
N ASP A 104 -3.91 -3.93 -4.77
CA ASP A 104 -3.20 -4.70 -3.74
C ASP A 104 -2.61 -6.00 -4.29
N SER A 105 -3.30 -6.65 -5.22
CA SER A 105 -2.87 -7.92 -5.83
C SER A 105 -1.86 -7.78 -6.97
N VAL A 106 -1.59 -6.56 -7.44
CA VAL A 106 -0.65 -6.32 -8.53
C VAL A 106 0.79 -6.43 -8.05
N ASP A 107 1.59 -7.27 -8.72
CA ASP A 107 3.02 -7.45 -8.42
C ASP A 107 3.96 -6.67 -9.35
N LYS A 108 3.45 -6.13 -10.47
CA LYS A 108 4.27 -5.50 -11.51
C LYS A 108 3.68 -4.19 -12.00
N ASP A 109 4.54 -3.24 -12.33
CA ASP A 109 4.15 -1.95 -12.89
C ASP A 109 3.32 -2.07 -14.18
N SER A 110 3.51 -3.15 -14.97
CA SER A 110 2.69 -3.43 -16.15
C SER A 110 1.22 -3.71 -15.81
N GLY A 111 0.96 -4.37 -14.68
CA GLY A 111 -0.41 -4.57 -14.19
C GLY A 111 -1.07 -3.27 -13.77
N LEU A 112 -0.32 -2.38 -13.11
CA LEU A 112 -0.81 -1.04 -12.77
C LEU A 112 -1.19 -0.25 -14.01
N ALA A 113 -0.37 -0.29 -15.07
CA ALA A 113 -0.68 0.38 -16.33
C ALA A 113 -1.98 -0.16 -17.00
N GLN A 114 -2.23 -1.47 -16.92
CA GLN A 114 -3.46 -2.08 -17.42
C GLN A 114 -4.69 -1.63 -16.63
N ILE A 115 -4.59 -1.57 -15.29
CA ILE A 115 -5.66 -1.06 -14.43
C ILE A 115 -5.94 0.40 -14.77
N ALA A 116 -4.90 1.24 -14.89
CA ALA A 116 -5.01 2.65 -15.24
C ALA A 116 -5.75 2.84 -16.58
N ALA A 117 -5.31 2.15 -17.63
CA ALA A 117 -5.93 2.23 -18.95
C ALA A 117 -7.42 1.81 -18.95
N ARG A 118 -7.76 0.75 -18.20
CA ARG A 118 -9.15 0.30 -18.05
C ARG A 118 -10.01 1.31 -17.29
N LEU A 119 -9.47 1.94 -16.25
CA LEU A 119 -10.18 2.96 -15.48
C LEU A 119 -10.40 4.23 -16.33
N GLU A 120 -9.40 4.64 -17.10
CA GLU A 120 -9.53 5.77 -18.02
C GLU A 120 -10.55 5.52 -19.13
N ASP A 121 -10.57 4.31 -19.71
CA ASP A 121 -11.54 3.92 -20.73
C ASP A 121 -12.98 3.96 -20.19
N ARG A 122 -13.18 3.56 -18.94
CA ARG A 122 -14.51 3.44 -18.35
C ARG A 122 -15.01 4.71 -17.66
N PHE A 123 -14.14 5.44 -16.98
CA PHE A 123 -14.50 6.57 -16.11
C PHE A 123 -13.89 7.90 -16.56
N GLY A 124 -13.09 7.90 -17.63
CA GLY A 124 -12.38 9.08 -18.09
C GLY A 124 -11.03 9.29 -17.41
N LYS A 125 -10.43 10.47 -17.59
CA LYS A 125 -9.10 10.79 -17.10
C LYS A 125 -8.95 10.53 -15.60
N LEU A 126 -7.84 9.89 -15.20
CA LEU A 126 -7.53 9.63 -13.80
C LEU A 126 -7.44 10.95 -13.01
N PRO A 127 -8.11 11.05 -11.86
CA PRO A 127 -7.91 12.15 -10.93
C PRO A 127 -6.55 12.03 -10.23
N VAL A 128 -6.00 13.17 -9.80
CA VAL A 128 -4.66 13.24 -9.18
C VAL A 128 -4.55 12.40 -7.91
N GLU A 129 -5.61 12.26 -7.15
CA GLU A 129 -5.66 11.43 -5.94
C GLU A 129 -5.49 9.94 -6.28
N LEU A 130 -6.04 9.52 -7.41
CA LEU A 130 -5.90 8.14 -7.90
C LEU A 130 -4.51 7.91 -8.54
N GLU A 131 -3.96 8.87 -9.26
CA GLU A 131 -2.57 8.80 -9.74
C GLU A 131 -1.58 8.63 -8.56
N ARG A 132 -1.78 9.38 -7.48
CA ARG A 132 -1.01 9.22 -6.24
C ARG A 132 -1.16 7.84 -5.61
N LEU A 133 -2.36 7.25 -5.68
CA LEU A 133 -2.58 5.89 -5.19
C LEU A 133 -1.76 4.87 -5.99
N PHE A 134 -1.66 5.00 -7.31
CA PHE A 134 -0.77 4.19 -8.14
C PHE A 134 0.70 4.37 -7.74
N ASP A 135 1.12 5.59 -7.43
CA ASP A 135 2.50 5.85 -6.98
C ASP A 135 2.78 5.20 -5.62
N ILE A 136 1.82 5.20 -4.68
CA ILE A 136 1.95 4.48 -3.41
C ILE A 136 2.19 2.99 -3.65
N VAL A 137 1.44 2.36 -4.55
CA VAL A 137 1.61 0.93 -4.87
C VAL A 137 3.01 0.68 -5.47
N ARG A 138 3.46 1.53 -6.38
CA ARG A 138 4.82 1.44 -6.96
C ARG A 138 5.91 1.61 -5.90
N ILE A 139 5.73 2.57 -4.98
CA ILE A 139 6.66 2.82 -3.86
C ILE A 139 6.70 1.59 -2.94
N ARG A 140 5.54 1.00 -2.61
CA ARG A 140 5.43 -0.23 -1.81
C ARG A 140 6.24 -1.36 -2.43
N HIS A 141 6.01 -1.71 -3.70
CA HIS A 141 6.76 -2.75 -4.41
C HIS A 141 8.26 -2.48 -4.43
N ARG A 142 8.66 -1.21 -4.57
CA ARG A 142 10.07 -0.83 -4.52
C ARG A 142 10.66 -0.98 -3.13
N GLY A 143 9.90 -0.60 -2.10
CA GLY A 143 10.25 -0.77 -0.70
C GLY A 143 10.46 -2.25 -0.34
N GLU A 144 9.57 -3.13 -0.76
CA GLU A 144 9.68 -4.59 -0.57
C GLU A 144 10.98 -5.13 -1.20
N LYS A 145 11.27 -4.76 -2.45
CA LYS A 145 12.51 -5.17 -3.16
C LYS A 145 13.77 -4.67 -2.48
N LEU A 146 13.72 -3.48 -1.86
CA LEU A 146 14.82 -2.88 -1.12
C LEU A 146 14.92 -3.39 0.32
N GLY A 147 13.94 -4.16 0.81
CA GLY A 147 13.91 -4.68 2.18
C GLY A 147 13.53 -3.63 3.22
N PHE A 148 12.65 -2.70 2.88
CA PHE A 148 12.07 -1.76 3.83
C PHE A 148 10.73 -2.27 4.38
N GLU A 149 10.57 -2.28 5.70
CA GLU A 149 9.29 -2.61 6.35
C GLU A 149 8.31 -1.44 6.31
N LYS A 150 8.82 -0.21 6.26
CA LYS A 150 8.01 1.00 6.30
C LYS A 150 8.68 2.17 5.61
N ILE A 151 7.89 2.96 4.88
CA ILE A 151 8.33 4.22 4.28
C ILE A 151 7.36 5.32 4.70
N ILE A 152 7.88 6.42 5.22
CA ILE A 152 7.11 7.62 5.58
C ILE A 152 7.51 8.74 4.64
N ILE A 153 6.52 9.38 4.00
CA ILE A 153 6.70 10.50 3.06
C ILE A 153 5.82 11.64 3.55
N LYS A 154 6.37 12.52 4.37
CA LYS A 154 5.63 13.64 4.98
C LYS A 154 6.51 14.89 5.05
N ASN A 155 5.91 16.07 4.88
CA ASN A 155 6.60 17.36 5.01
C ASN A 155 7.89 17.47 4.17
N GLY A 156 7.88 16.95 2.95
CA GLY A 156 9.04 17.00 2.05
C GLY A 156 10.21 16.08 2.46
N ILE A 157 9.97 15.10 3.34
CA ILE A 157 10.97 14.17 3.84
C ILE A 157 10.49 12.74 3.58
N LEU A 158 11.38 11.91 3.04
CA LEU A 158 11.22 10.46 2.95
C LEU A 158 12.07 9.80 4.03
N ILE A 159 11.47 8.91 4.80
CA ILE A 159 12.15 8.07 5.80
C ILE A 159 11.81 6.61 5.50
N ALA A 160 12.80 5.81 5.11
CA ALA A 160 12.66 4.39 4.86
C ALA A 160 13.31 3.58 6.00
N PHE A 161 12.53 2.72 6.64
CA PHE A 161 12.97 1.89 7.77
C PHE A 161 13.31 0.49 7.27
N PHE A 162 14.50 0.04 7.59
CA PHE A 162 14.93 -1.33 7.35
C PHE A 162 14.23 -2.31 8.29
N ILE A 163 14.39 -3.60 8.02
CA ILE A 163 13.89 -4.71 8.83
C ILE A 163 14.31 -4.53 10.30
N THR A 164 13.33 -4.59 11.19
CA THR A 164 13.56 -4.35 12.62
C THR A 164 14.37 -5.49 13.28
N ASN A 165 14.25 -6.74 12.76
CA ASN A 165 14.99 -7.88 13.28
C ASN A 165 16.47 -7.84 12.85
N PRO A 166 17.44 -7.55 13.73
CA PRO A 166 18.85 -7.46 13.37
C PRO A 166 19.48 -8.80 12.95
N MET A 167 18.82 -9.92 13.28
CA MET A 167 19.27 -11.27 12.91
C MET A 167 18.75 -11.72 11.55
N SER A 168 17.96 -10.88 10.85
CA SER A 168 17.46 -11.19 9.52
C SER A 168 18.59 -11.47 8.53
N ALA A 169 18.42 -12.48 7.69
CA ALA A 169 19.33 -12.80 6.60
C ALA A 169 19.51 -11.63 5.62
N TYR A 170 18.54 -10.72 5.60
CA TYR A 170 18.61 -9.49 4.81
C TYR A 170 19.91 -8.70 5.02
N TYR A 171 20.35 -8.53 6.26
CA TYR A 171 21.57 -7.76 6.59
C TYR A 171 22.88 -8.39 6.09
N LYS A 172 22.82 -9.67 5.68
CA LYS A 172 23.93 -10.40 5.03
C LYS A 172 23.75 -10.52 3.52
N SER A 173 22.69 -9.93 2.97
CA SER A 173 22.35 -10.06 1.56
C SER A 173 23.12 -9.10 0.67
N PRO A 174 23.30 -9.45 -0.61
CA PRO A 174 23.87 -8.52 -1.61
C PRO A 174 22.99 -7.27 -1.80
N VAL A 175 21.68 -7.35 -1.53
CA VAL A 175 20.76 -6.21 -1.63
C VAL A 175 21.13 -5.15 -0.61
N PHE A 176 21.29 -5.53 0.67
CA PHE A 176 21.67 -4.59 1.72
C PHE A 176 23.03 -3.96 1.47
N SER A 177 24.05 -4.76 1.08
CA SER A 177 25.38 -4.24 0.75
C SER A 177 25.32 -3.21 -0.38
N ARG A 178 24.57 -3.50 -1.45
CA ARG A 178 24.38 -2.56 -2.58
C ARG A 178 23.72 -1.26 -2.13
N ILE A 179 22.71 -1.33 -1.25
CA ILE A 179 22.06 -0.12 -0.72
C ILE A 179 23.08 0.74 0.04
N LEU A 180 23.93 0.16 0.88
CA LEU A 180 24.95 0.90 1.61
C LEU A 180 25.93 1.59 0.66
N ASP A 181 26.37 0.90 -0.40
CA ASP A 181 27.25 1.47 -1.42
C ASP A 181 26.57 2.64 -2.14
N ARG A 182 25.28 2.48 -2.52
CA ARG A 182 24.48 3.53 -3.17
C ARG A 182 24.26 4.74 -2.26
N VAL A 183 23.97 4.51 -0.97
CA VAL A 183 23.83 5.59 0.02
C VAL A 183 25.13 6.36 0.16
N SER A 184 26.26 5.66 0.26
CA SER A 184 27.60 6.28 0.36
C SER A 184 27.94 7.10 -0.88
N ALA A 185 27.66 6.57 -2.07
CA ALA A 185 27.90 7.25 -3.35
C ALA A 185 26.96 8.48 -3.56
N ASN A 186 25.80 8.51 -2.91
CA ASN A 186 24.80 9.57 -3.02
C ASN A 186 24.54 10.26 -1.66
N SER A 187 25.58 10.54 -0.90
CA SER A 187 25.49 11.15 0.44
C SER A 187 24.84 12.54 0.48
N ALA A 188 24.76 13.23 -0.66
CA ALA A 188 24.02 14.48 -0.80
C ALA A 188 22.48 14.28 -0.82
N ILE A 189 22.02 13.07 -1.15
CA ILE A 189 20.59 12.73 -1.26
C ILE A 189 20.15 11.90 -0.05
N PHE A 190 20.98 10.97 0.39
CA PHE A 190 20.65 10.01 1.42
C PHE A 190 21.49 10.21 2.68
N GLU A 191 20.82 10.12 3.81
CA GLU A 191 21.40 10.11 5.15
C GLU A 191 21.03 8.80 5.83
N LEU A 192 22.03 7.99 6.21
CA LEU A 192 21.80 6.76 6.99
C LEU A 192 21.82 7.12 8.47
N LYS A 193 20.77 6.74 9.19
CA LYS A 193 20.67 6.94 10.65
C LYS A 193 20.23 5.68 11.36
N GLN A 194 20.78 5.49 12.56
CA GLN A 194 20.35 4.48 13.50
C GLN A 194 19.88 5.14 14.79
N ASN A 195 18.71 4.77 15.27
CA ASN A 195 18.18 5.20 16.56
C ASN A 195 17.44 4.03 17.22
N ASN A 196 17.78 3.71 18.47
CA ASN A 196 17.13 2.65 19.26
C ASN A 196 16.94 1.33 18.48
N SER A 197 18.00 0.82 17.87
CA SER A 197 18.02 -0.41 17.06
C SER A 197 17.29 -0.35 15.72
N LYS A 198 16.69 0.80 15.33
CA LYS A 198 16.05 0.96 14.02
C LYS A 198 16.97 1.69 13.06
N LEU A 199 17.44 0.96 12.05
CA LEU A 199 18.20 1.53 10.94
C LEU A 199 17.23 2.15 9.93
N ARG A 200 17.55 3.34 9.42
CA ARG A 200 16.72 4.07 8.45
C ARG A 200 17.55 4.90 7.49
N ILE A 201 17.00 5.11 6.30
CA ILE A 201 17.50 6.07 5.32
C ILE A 201 16.56 7.28 5.34
N ILE A 202 17.15 8.47 5.29
CA ILE A 202 16.41 9.74 5.20
C ILE A 202 16.81 10.42 3.90
N SER A 203 15.83 10.90 3.15
CA SER A 203 16.02 11.79 2.00
C SER A 203 15.14 13.03 2.15
N ARG A 204 15.63 14.18 1.74
CA ARG A 204 14.93 15.47 1.87
C ARG A 204 14.57 16.04 0.50
N LYS A 205 13.73 17.06 0.48
CA LYS A 205 13.22 17.70 -0.75
C LYS A 205 12.41 16.73 -1.61
N ILE A 206 11.54 15.98 -0.96
CA ILE A 206 10.61 15.02 -1.56
C ILE A 206 9.22 15.66 -1.55
N ASP A 207 8.90 16.39 -2.58
CA ASP A 207 7.68 17.21 -2.72
C ASP A 207 6.51 16.44 -3.36
N SER A 208 6.77 15.26 -3.92
CA SER A 208 5.74 14.42 -4.52
C SER A 208 6.03 12.92 -4.32
N LEU A 209 5.00 12.07 -4.49
CA LEU A 209 5.14 10.61 -4.47
C LEU A 209 5.96 10.11 -5.67
N GLU A 210 5.79 10.72 -6.84
CA GLU A 210 6.60 10.46 -8.02
C GLU A 210 8.09 10.69 -7.71
N LYS A 211 8.41 11.81 -7.04
CA LYS A 211 9.79 12.11 -6.61
C LYS A 211 10.31 11.09 -5.61
N ALA A 212 9.48 10.65 -4.67
CA ALA A 212 9.84 9.58 -3.74
C ALA A 212 10.18 8.28 -4.48
N TYR A 213 9.35 7.91 -5.47
CA TYR A 213 9.59 6.73 -6.31
C TYR A 213 10.91 6.85 -7.08
N GLU A 214 11.20 7.98 -7.73
CA GLU A 214 12.47 8.21 -8.43
C GLU A 214 13.68 8.08 -7.49
N VAL A 215 13.61 8.71 -6.31
CA VAL A 215 14.72 8.72 -5.35
C VAL A 215 14.99 7.32 -4.83
N LEU A 216 13.95 6.53 -4.48
CA LEU A 216 14.11 5.12 -4.11
C LEU A 216 14.74 4.29 -5.24
N GLY A 217 14.48 4.64 -6.49
CA GLY A 217 15.10 3.99 -7.65
C GLY A 217 16.62 4.10 -7.71
N LYS A 218 17.20 5.10 -7.09
CA LYS A 218 18.67 5.27 -7.02
C LYS A 218 19.35 4.28 -6.06
N LEU A 219 18.56 3.57 -5.24
CA LEU A 219 19.05 2.54 -4.33
C LEU A 219 19.08 1.13 -4.96
N LEU A 220 18.39 0.92 -6.09
CA LEU A 220 18.43 -0.31 -6.88
C LEU A 220 19.65 -0.32 -7.80
#